data_535be7fd03604d4fa4cc8192ce986bb3
#
_entry.id   535be7fd03604d4fa4cc8192ce986bb3
#
_cell.length_a   1.000
_cell.length_b   1.000
_cell.length_c   1.000
_cell.angle_alpha   90.00
_cell.angle_beta   90.00
_cell.angle_gamma   90.00
#
_symmetry.space_group_name_H-M   'P 1'
#
loop_
_entity.id
_entity.type
_entity.pdbx_description
1 polymer ?
#
loop_
_entity_poly.entity_id
_entity_poly.type
_entity_poly.pdbx_seq_one_letter_code
_entity_poly.pdbx_strand_id
1 'polypeptide(L)'
;MNVNDKIKELSNLIDKKVLPLITSDYVFWGLPYYVNPGDTLIWEGALQMLKKSPYKCLGTCGWDEYKYIPISKDTVILVIGGGFFGDVWRKAWSYVVETVTLYPDNPIVILPQSVYYENEDIAKEDAKLFAKLKKLTICTRDQQSYDNVKKLFSNTVLLVPNLAFHCDVKKINRFSLNIYNIKLLS
;
A
#
# COMPACT_ATOMS: atom_id res chain seq x y z
N MET A 1 -14.44 19.90 17.71
CA MET A 1 -13.34 18.90 17.67
C MET A 1 -12.11 19.63 17.18
N ASN A 2 -11.01 19.58 17.90
CA ASN A 2 -9.77 20.22 17.45
C ASN A 2 -9.05 19.34 16.40
N VAL A 3 -8.05 19.92 15.72
CA VAL A 3 -7.31 19.22 14.65
C VAL A 3 -6.61 17.95 15.15
N ASN A 4 -6.04 18.01 16.36
CA ASN A 4 -5.33 16.87 16.93
C ASN A 4 -6.28 15.69 17.25
N ASP A 5 -7.49 15.99 17.73
CA ASP A 5 -8.51 14.96 18.00
C ASP A 5 -8.92 14.28 16.68
N LYS A 6 -9.05 15.07 15.60
CA LYS A 6 -9.39 14.50 14.28
C LYS A 6 -8.29 13.64 13.71
N ILE A 7 -7.02 14.06 13.81
CA ILE A 7 -5.87 13.26 13.38
C ILE A 7 -5.83 11.92 14.16
N LYS A 8 -6.07 11.97 15.48
CA LYS A 8 -6.10 10.76 16.31
C LYS A 8 -7.25 9.83 15.94
N GLU A 9 -8.43 10.37 15.65
CA GLU A 9 -9.57 9.58 15.15
C GLU A 9 -9.22 8.87 13.84
N LEU A 10 -8.64 9.60 12.87
CA LEU A 10 -8.24 9.03 11.58
C LEU A 10 -7.15 7.97 11.73
N SER A 11 -6.15 8.22 12.58
CA SER A 11 -5.09 7.25 12.90
C SER A 11 -5.66 5.97 13.52
N ASN A 12 -6.58 6.08 14.46
CA ASN A 12 -7.24 4.92 15.07
C ASN A 12 -8.09 4.14 14.04
N LEU A 13 -8.72 4.84 13.10
CA LEU A 13 -9.48 4.21 12.03
C LEU A 13 -8.59 3.44 11.07
N ILE A 14 -7.38 3.95 10.78
CA ILE A 14 -6.37 3.24 10.01
C ILE A 14 -6.00 1.93 10.72
N ASP A 15 -5.63 2.00 11.99
CA ASP A 15 -5.27 0.81 12.80
C ASP A 15 -6.39 -0.24 12.76
N LYS A 16 -7.62 0.19 13.02
CA LYS A 16 -8.79 -0.70 13.05
C LYS A 16 -9.04 -1.41 11.73
N LYS A 17 -8.76 -0.75 10.60
CA LYS A 17 -9.08 -1.29 9.27
C LYS A 17 -7.92 -2.03 8.61
N VAL A 18 -6.67 -1.61 8.87
CA VAL A 18 -5.50 -2.14 8.15
C VAL A 18 -4.77 -3.22 8.93
N LEU A 19 -4.54 -3.04 10.25
CA LEU A 19 -3.79 -4.03 11.02
C LEU A 19 -4.39 -5.45 10.96
N PRO A 20 -5.73 -5.64 10.99
CA PRO A 20 -6.32 -6.99 10.88
C PRO A 20 -6.08 -7.69 9.53
N LEU A 21 -5.67 -6.95 8.49
CA LEU A 21 -5.35 -7.51 7.18
C LEU A 21 -3.95 -8.15 7.16
N ILE A 22 -3.11 -7.84 8.14
CA ILE A 22 -1.75 -8.38 8.28
C ILE A 22 -1.85 -9.61 9.17
N THR A 23 -1.94 -10.77 8.56
CA THR A 23 -2.22 -12.05 9.22
C THR A 23 -1.00 -12.96 9.41
N SER A 24 0.14 -12.53 8.89
CA SER A 24 1.44 -13.26 8.95
C SER A 24 2.59 -12.29 8.75
N ASP A 25 3.82 -12.79 8.78
CA ASP A 25 4.99 -12.03 8.35
C ASP A 25 4.77 -11.49 6.92
N TYR A 26 5.33 -10.32 6.63
CA TYR A 26 4.99 -9.57 5.43
C TYR A 26 6.22 -9.00 4.72
N VAL A 27 6.06 -8.74 3.44
CA VAL A 27 6.93 -7.86 2.64
C VAL A 27 6.21 -6.54 2.38
N PHE A 28 6.96 -5.43 2.30
CA PHE A 28 6.38 -4.11 2.09
C PHE A 28 7.04 -3.42 0.89
N TRP A 29 6.32 -3.26 -0.20
CA TRP A 29 6.81 -2.82 -1.48
C TRP A 29 6.34 -1.42 -1.87
N GLY A 30 7.16 -0.74 -2.68
CA GLY A 30 6.93 0.62 -3.16
C GLY A 30 7.63 1.69 -2.32
N LEU A 31 8.78 1.35 -1.71
CA LEU A 31 9.61 2.30 -0.95
C LEU A 31 9.86 3.57 -1.78
N PRO A 32 9.44 4.76 -1.31
CA PRO A 32 9.65 6.02 -2.02
C PRO A 32 11.03 6.61 -1.69
N TYR A 33 12.05 6.28 -2.48
CA TYR A 33 13.39 6.85 -2.31
C TYR A 33 13.64 8.09 -3.19
N TYR A 34 12.63 8.59 -3.86
CA TYR A 34 12.64 9.84 -4.61
C TYR A 34 12.12 11.01 -3.76
N VAL A 35 12.44 12.24 -4.18
CA VAL A 35 12.11 13.46 -3.43
C VAL A 35 10.62 13.80 -3.61
N ASN A 36 9.76 13.24 -2.77
CA ASN A 36 8.35 13.60 -2.64
C ASN A 36 7.95 13.56 -1.16
N PRO A 37 7.81 14.73 -0.50
CA PRO A 37 7.44 14.78 0.92
C PRO A 37 6.10 14.10 1.23
N GLY A 38 5.14 14.14 0.32
CA GLY A 38 3.83 13.49 0.48
C GLY A 38 3.96 11.98 0.60
N ASP A 39 4.69 11.35 -0.32
CA ASP A 39 4.92 9.90 -0.31
C ASP A 39 5.80 9.48 0.87
N THR A 40 6.76 10.33 1.27
CA THR A 40 7.56 10.11 2.48
C THR A 40 6.66 10.07 3.73
N LEU A 41 5.70 11.00 3.88
CA LEU A 41 4.77 10.99 5.01
C LEU A 41 3.86 9.75 5.01
N ILE A 42 3.43 9.29 3.83
CA ILE A 42 2.63 8.07 3.69
C ILE A 42 3.45 6.86 4.13
N TRP A 43 4.71 6.76 3.69
CA TRP A 43 5.62 5.69 4.05
C TRP A 43 5.91 5.68 5.56
N GLU A 44 6.27 6.81 6.14
CA GLU A 44 6.54 6.92 7.58
C GLU A 44 5.29 6.60 8.42
N GLY A 45 4.11 7.06 7.98
CA GLY A 45 2.85 6.70 8.62
C GLY A 45 2.59 5.19 8.57
N ALA A 46 2.87 4.56 7.43
CA ALA A 46 2.80 3.10 7.31
C ALA A 46 3.77 2.40 8.27
N LEU A 47 5.04 2.83 8.31
CA LEU A 47 6.04 2.24 9.22
C LEU A 47 5.62 2.38 10.68
N GLN A 48 5.07 3.54 11.08
CA GLN A 48 4.61 3.76 12.46
C GLN A 48 3.40 2.89 12.80
N MET A 49 2.46 2.69 11.87
CA MET A 49 1.36 1.75 12.01
C MET A 49 1.87 0.31 12.14
N LEU A 50 2.77 -0.11 11.25
CA LEU A 50 3.31 -1.47 11.19
C LEU A 50 4.08 -1.89 12.45
N LYS A 51 4.65 -0.93 13.20
CA LYS A 51 5.25 -1.19 14.53
C LYS A 51 4.25 -1.79 15.54
N LYS A 52 2.94 -1.65 15.32
CA LYS A 52 1.89 -2.24 16.16
C LYS A 52 1.53 -3.67 15.74
N SER A 53 1.98 -4.11 14.58
CA SER A 53 1.77 -5.48 14.11
C SER A 53 2.64 -6.46 14.91
N PRO A 54 2.14 -7.64 15.28
CA PRO A 54 2.95 -8.69 15.90
C PRO A 54 3.86 -9.40 14.89
N TYR A 55 3.65 -9.17 13.60
CA TYR A 55 4.36 -9.82 12.50
C TYR A 55 5.57 -9.02 12.03
N LYS A 56 6.55 -9.71 11.44
CA LYS A 56 7.82 -9.13 11.00
C LYS A 56 7.78 -8.72 9.54
N CYS A 57 8.44 -7.60 9.21
CA CYS A 57 8.76 -7.25 7.85
C CYS A 57 9.95 -8.08 7.38
N LEU A 58 9.75 -8.89 6.35
CA LEU A 58 10.79 -9.76 5.77
C LEU A 58 11.66 -9.04 4.73
N GLY A 59 11.15 -7.94 4.17
CA GLY A 59 11.88 -7.13 3.20
C GLY A 59 11.04 -6.00 2.61
N THR A 60 11.74 -5.06 2.00
CA THR A 60 11.15 -3.93 1.26
C THR A 60 11.89 -3.74 -0.06
N CYS A 61 11.23 -3.15 -1.05
CA CYS A 61 11.87 -2.71 -2.29
C CYS A 61 11.20 -1.45 -2.84
N GLY A 62 11.95 -0.69 -3.64
CA GLY A 62 11.40 0.38 -4.47
C GLY A 62 10.59 -0.17 -5.65
N TRP A 63 9.78 0.69 -6.27
CA TRP A 63 8.96 0.28 -7.41
C TRP A 63 9.79 -0.04 -8.67
N ASP A 64 10.96 0.56 -8.83
CA ASP A 64 11.88 0.35 -9.97
C ASP A 64 12.99 -0.67 -9.66
N GLU A 65 13.14 -1.07 -8.39
CA GLU A 65 14.01 -2.15 -7.95
C GLU A 65 13.27 -3.49 -7.80
N TYR A 66 11.96 -3.48 -8.09
CA TYR A 66 11.11 -4.65 -7.93
C TYR A 66 11.63 -5.82 -8.75
N LYS A 67 11.81 -6.95 -8.09
CA LYS A 67 12.18 -8.24 -8.68
C LYS A 67 11.38 -9.34 -8.01
N TYR A 68 11.08 -10.39 -8.76
CA TYR A 68 10.53 -11.59 -8.17
C TYR A 68 11.49 -12.16 -7.12
N ILE A 69 10.98 -12.40 -5.93
CA ILE A 69 11.67 -13.14 -4.87
C ILE A 69 10.78 -14.27 -4.37
N PRO A 70 11.33 -15.48 -4.12
CA PRO A 70 10.55 -16.58 -3.58
C PRO A 70 10.15 -16.26 -2.13
N ILE A 71 8.84 -16.18 -1.88
CA ILE A 71 8.25 -16.00 -0.55
C ILE A 71 7.22 -17.09 -0.29
N SER A 72 6.96 -17.40 0.99
CA SER A 72 5.89 -18.34 1.37
C SER A 72 4.54 -17.82 0.88
N LYS A 73 3.63 -18.72 0.46
CA LYS A 73 2.27 -18.38 0.04
C LYS A 73 1.41 -17.74 1.14
N ASP A 74 1.84 -17.87 2.40
CA ASP A 74 1.17 -17.23 3.53
C ASP A 74 1.72 -15.83 3.84
N THR A 75 2.87 -15.45 3.26
CA THR A 75 3.46 -14.12 3.44
C THR A 75 2.51 -13.05 2.89
N VAL A 76 2.15 -12.08 3.70
CA VAL A 76 1.33 -10.92 3.27
C VAL A 76 2.18 -9.98 2.44
N ILE A 77 1.66 -9.55 1.30
CA ILE A 77 2.30 -8.53 0.46
C ILE A 77 1.58 -7.21 0.69
N LEU A 78 2.28 -6.24 1.27
CA LEU A 78 1.80 -4.87 1.41
C LEU A 78 2.35 -4.03 0.26
N VAL A 79 1.46 -3.35 -0.46
CA VAL A 79 1.80 -2.37 -1.49
C VAL A 79 1.56 -0.99 -0.92
N ILE A 80 2.54 -0.09 -1.03
CA ILE A 80 2.43 1.28 -0.50
C ILE A 80 1.18 2.01 -0.99
N GLY A 81 0.59 2.84 -0.14
CA GLY A 81 -0.45 3.79 -0.51
C GLY A 81 0.06 4.97 -1.32
N GLY A 82 -0.85 5.79 -1.86
CA GLY A 82 -0.47 6.98 -2.62
C GLY A 82 -1.53 7.43 -3.61
N GLY A 83 -1.10 7.94 -4.76
CA GLY A 83 -1.97 8.44 -5.82
C GLY A 83 -1.58 7.94 -7.21
N PHE A 84 -1.01 6.74 -7.30
CA PHE A 84 -0.50 6.20 -8.56
C PHE A 84 -1.28 4.98 -9.08
N PHE A 85 -2.40 4.62 -8.44
CA PHE A 85 -3.25 3.52 -8.90
C PHE A 85 -4.02 3.94 -10.16
N GLY A 86 -3.70 3.31 -11.27
CA GLY A 86 -4.36 3.54 -12.55
C GLY A 86 -3.38 3.64 -13.72
N ASP A 87 -3.71 4.47 -14.71
CA ASP A 87 -2.94 4.56 -15.95
C ASP A 87 -2.14 5.86 -16.11
N VAL A 88 -2.42 6.92 -15.37
CA VAL A 88 -1.66 8.19 -15.39
C VAL A 88 -0.19 7.96 -15.00
N TRP A 89 0.06 7.17 -13.96
CA TRP A 89 1.39 6.78 -13.52
C TRP A 89 1.70 5.33 -13.84
N ARG A 90 1.34 4.88 -15.03
CA ARG A 90 1.39 3.46 -15.43
C ARG A 90 2.74 2.80 -15.21
N LYS A 91 3.85 3.52 -15.44
CA LYS A 91 5.19 3.01 -15.17
C LYS A 91 5.40 2.71 -13.67
N ALA A 92 4.93 3.59 -12.80
CA ALA A 92 5.00 3.36 -11.35
C ALA A 92 4.01 2.29 -10.90
N TRP A 93 2.86 2.15 -11.58
CA TRP A 93 1.86 1.13 -11.28
C TRP A 93 2.23 -0.28 -11.77
N SER A 94 3.15 -0.39 -12.75
CA SER A 94 3.51 -1.66 -13.38
C SER A 94 4.00 -2.73 -12.38
N TYR A 95 4.75 -2.34 -11.33
CA TYR A 95 5.20 -3.30 -10.34
C TYR A 95 4.04 -3.93 -9.54
N VAL A 96 2.93 -3.21 -9.37
CA VAL A 96 1.72 -3.76 -8.71
C VAL A 96 1.05 -4.78 -9.61
N VAL A 97 0.92 -4.48 -10.91
CA VAL A 97 0.40 -5.40 -11.93
C VAL A 97 1.27 -6.66 -11.99
N GLU A 98 2.58 -6.51 -11.94
CA GLU A 98 3.52 -7.62 -11.89
C GLU A 98 3.39 -8.42 -10.59
N THR A 99 3.29 -7.74 -9.45
CA THR A 99 3.06 -8.36 -8.13
C THR A 99 1.84 -9.28 -8.14
N VAL A 100 0.69 -8.77 -8.57
CA VAL A 100 -0.54 -9.57 -8.59
C VAL A 100 -0.47 -10.74 -9.58
N THR A 101 0.38 -10.63 -10.60
CA THR A 101 0.61 -11.69 -11.58
C THR A 101 1.53 -12.79 -11.04
N LEU A 102 2.59 -12.41 -10.33
CA LEU A 102 3.63 -13.33 -9.84
C LEU A 102 3.28 -14.01 -8.52
N TYR A 103 2.37 -13.41 -7.73
CA TYR A 103 2.00 -13.94 -6.41
C TYR A 103 0.47 -14.15 -6.27
N PRO A 104 -0.14 -14.95 -7.15
CA PRO A 104 -1.60 -15.07 -7.19
C PRO A 104 -2.21 -15.75 -5.96
N ASP A 105 -1.42 -16.49 -5.20
CA ASP A 105 -1.87 -17.24 -4.02
C ASP A 105 -1.64 -16.49 -2.70
N ASN A 106 -0.81 -15.43 -2.71
CA ASN A 106 -0.49 -14.66 -1.52
C ASN A 106 -1.63 -13.73 -1.11
N PRO A 107 -1.80 -13.44 0.19
CA PRO A 107 -2.59 -12.30 0.63
C PRO A 107 -1.91 -11.00 0.18
N ILE A 108 -2.61 -10.16 -0.58
CA ILE A 108 -2.11 -8.87 -1.06
C ILE A 108 -2.99 -7.76 -0.53
N VAL A 109 -2.40 -6.75 0.08
CA VAL A 109 -3.09 -5.55 0.56
C VAL A 109 -2.49 -4.33 -0.13
N ILE A 110 -3.27 -3.72 -1.01
CA ILE A 110 -2.94 -2.41 -1.57
C ILE A 110 -3.38 -1.38 -0.53
N LEU A 111 -2.41 -0.69 0.08
CA LEU A 111 -2.64 0.33 1.10
C LEU A 111 -3.33 1.57 0.49
N PRO A 112 -3.91 2.48 1.31
CA PRO A 112 -4.83 3.52 0.83
C PRO A 112 -4.34 4.33 -0.37
N GLN A 113 -5.02 4.18 -1.53
CA GLN A 113 -4.72 4.81 -2.80
C GLN A 113 -5.81 5.79 -3.22
N SER A 114 -5.44 6.85 -3.97
CA SER A 114 -6.36 7.45 -4.92
C SER A 114 -6.29 6.69 -6.24
N VAL A 115 -7.45 6.48 -6.85
CA VAL A 115 -7.59 5.64 -8.05
C VAL A 115 -8.17 6.48 -9.18
N TYR A 116 -7.44 6.54 -10.29
CA TYR A 116 -7.86 7.26 -11.46
C TYR A 116 -7.41 6.55 -12.74
N TYR A 117 -8.32 6.43 -13.69
CA TYR A 117 -8.08 5.92 -15.03
C TYR A 117 -8.59 6.93 -16.07
N GLU A 118 -7.74 7.27 -17.03
CA GLU A 118 -8.13 8.02 -18.23
C GLU A 118 -8.70 7.09 -19.30
N ASN A 119 -8.17 5.86 -19.37
CA ASN A 119 -8.56 4.86 -20.35
C ASN A 119 -9.38 3.73 -19.68
N GLU A 120 -10.65 3.63 -20.05
CA GLU A 120 -11.55 2.60 -19.52
C GLU A 120 -11.14 1.17 -19.88
N ASP A 121 -10.48 0.95 -21.00
CA ASP A 121 -10.06 -0.40 -21.40
C ASP A 121 -8.91 -0.90 -20.55
N ILE A 122 -7.96 -0.01 -20.20
CA ILE A 122 -6.91 -0.32 -19.22
C ILE A 122 -7.53 -0.63 -17.84
N ALA A 123 -8.53 0.13 -17.43
CA ALA A 123 -9.24 -0.13 -16.17
C ALA A 123 -9.91 -1.50 -16.15
N LYS A 124 -10.55 -1.88 -17.27
CA LYS A 124 -11.18 -3.22 -17.43
C LYS A 124 -10.15 -4.35 -17.44
N GLU A 125 -8.99 -4.13 -18.09
CA GLU A 125 -7.89 -5.10 -18.11
C GLU A 125 -7.33 -5.35 -16.69
N ASP A 126 -7.03 -4.28 -15.96
CA ASP A 126 -6.57 -4.38 -14.57
C ASP A 126 -7.63 -5.07 -13.69
N ALA A 127 -8.90 -4.69 -13.81
CA ALA A 127 -9.99 -5.31 -13.05
C ALA A 127 -10.13 -6.81 -13.36
N LYS A 128 -10.01 -7.21 -14.64
CA LYS A 128 -10.04 -8.61 -15.06
C LYS A 128 -8.86 -9.42 -14.50
N LEU A 129 -7.68 -8.80 -14.45
CA LEU A 129 -6.51 -9.41 -13.84
C LEU A 129 -6.71 -9.60 -12.34
N PHE A 130 -7.13 -8.55 -11.64
CA PHE A 130 -7.30 -8.55 -10.19
C PHE A 130 -8.44 -9.46 -9.72
N ALA A 131 -9.48 -9.64 -10.54
CA ALA A 131 -10.59 -10.57 -10.24
C ALA A 131 -10.14 -12.03 -10.04
N LYS A 132 -8.97 -12.40 -10.54
CA LYS A 132 -8.39 -13.75 -10.34
C LYS A 132 -7.84 -13.96 -8.92
N LEU A 133 -7.60 -12.87 -8.16
CA LEU A 133 -6.97 -12.91 -6.84
C LEU A 133 -8.02 -12.91 -5.73
N LYS A 134 -8.21 -14.07 -5.11
CA LYS A 134 -9.20 -14.24 -4.03
C LYS A 134 -8.81 -13.55 -2.72
N LYS A 135 -7.50 -13.33 -2.50
CA LYS A 135 -6.94 -12.77 -1.27
C LYS A 135 -6.43 -11.34 -1.45
N LEU A 136 -6.93 -10.61 -2.46
CA LEU A 136 -6.58 -9.21 -2.68
C LEU A 136 -7.57 -8.28 -1.99
N THR A 137 -7.04 -7.38 -1.17
CA THR A 137 -7.78 -6.26 -0.59
C THR A 137 -7.23 -4.94 -1.13
N ILE A 138 -8.11 -4.09 -1.64
CA ILE A 138 -7.80 -2.76 -2.16
C ILE A 138 -8.29 -1.74 -1.14
N CYS A 139 -7.39 -0.94 -0.57
CA CYS A 139 -7.75 0.20 0.26
C CYS A 139 -7.73 1.47 -0.59
N THR A 140 -8.76 2.30 -0.47
CA THR A 140 -8.84 3.62 -1.10
C THR A 140 -8.87 4.70 -0.03
N ARG A 141 -8.30 5.89 -0.30
CA ARG A 141 -8.18 6.97 0.69
C ARG A 141 -9.24 8.07 0.58
N ASP A 142 -10.03 8.04 -0.46
CA ASP A 142 -11.09 9.01 -0.74
C ASP A 142 -12.34 8.31 -1.31
N GLN A 143 -13.50 8.97 -1.17
CA GLN A 143 -14.79 8.40 -1.54
C GLN A 143 -14.90 8.16 -3.05
N GLN A 144 -14.38 9.08 -3.87
CA GLN A 144 -14.45 8.93 -5.32
C GLN A 144 -13.68 7.69 -5.79
N SER A 145 -12.48 7.48 -5.26
CA SER A 145 -11.67 6.29 -5.53
C SER A 145 -12.37 5.02 -5.05
N TYR A 146 -13.02 5.07 -3.87
CA TYR A 146 -13.80 3.94 -3.34
C TYR A 146 -14.92 3.55 -4.29
N ASP A 147 -15.72 4.52 -4.73
CA ASP A 147 -16.87 4.28 -5.60
C ASP A 147 -16.42 3.75 -6.98
N ASN A 148 -15.34 4.32 -7.54
CA ASN A 148 -14.76 3.88 -8.80
C ASN A 148 -14.27 2.42 -8.70
N VAL A 149 -13.52 2.08 -7.66
CA VAL A 149 -13.01 0.71 -7.49
C VAL A 149 -14.15 -0.27 -7.23
N LYS A 150 -15.14 0.08 -6.42
CA LYS A 150 -16.32 -0.77 -6.18
C LYS A 150 -17.12 -1.05 -7.45
N LYS A 151 -17.14 -0.12 -8.39
CA LYS A 151 -17.83 -0.28 -9.67
C LYS A 151 -17.05 -1.20 -10.64
N LEU A 152 -15.72 -1.12 -10.61
CA LEU A 152 -14.85 -1.76 -11.60
C LEU A 152 -14.28 -3.11 -11.14
N PHE A 153 -13.96 -3.25 -9.84
CA PHE A 153 -13.24 -4.40 -9.30
C PHE A 153 -14.17 -5.27 -8.43
N SER A 154 -14.05 -6.58 -8.54
CA SER A 154 -14.81 -7.54 -7.74
C SER A 154 -14.15 -7.89 -6.39
N ASN A 155 -12.96 -7.36 -6.14
CA ASN A 155 -12.17 -7.62 -4.94
C ASN A 155 -12.75 -6.93 -3.70
N THR A 156 -12.26 -7.29 -2.52
CA THR A 156 -12.58 -6.58 -1.28
C THR A 156 -12.04 -5.15 -1.35
N VAL A 157 -12.90 -4.16 -1.12
CA VAL A 157 -12.54 -2.73 -1.15
C VAL A 157 -12.87 -2.09 0.19
N LEU A 158 -11.93 -1.36 0.76
CA LEU A 158 -12.06 -0.64 2.02
C LEU A 158 -11.74 0.84 1.83
N LEU A 159 -12.61 1.71 2.35
CA LEU A 159 -12.31 3.13 2.49
C LEU A 159 -11.52 3.33 3.79
N VAL A 160 -10.27 3.78 3.68
CA VAL A 160 -9.32 3.95 4.79
C VAL A 160 -8.65 5.30 4.66
N PRO A 161 -8.50 6.11 5.72
CA PRO A 161 -7.79 7.38 5.63
C PRO A 161 -6.37 7.22 5.10
N ASN A 162 -5.82 8.30 4.52
CA ASN A 162 -4.43 8.33 4.07
C ASN A 162 -3.48 8.02 5.24
N LEU A 163 -2.52 7.13 5.02
CA LEU A 163 -1.56 6.71 6.04
C LEU A 163 -0.72 7.86 6.61
N ALA A 164 -0.57 8.97 5.89
CA ALA A 164 0.07 10.18 6.41
C ALA A 164 -0.57 10.69 7.72
N PHE A 165 -1.87 10.42 7.96
CA PHE A 165 -2.53 10.75 9.23
C PHE A 165 -2.05 9.89 10.41
N HIS A 166 -1.35 8.81 10.17
CA HIS A 166 -0.72 8.00 11.20
C HIS A 166 0.71 8.45 11.51
N CYS A 167 1.26 9.35 10.70
CA CYS A 167 2.63 9.84 10.86
C CYS A 167 2.72 10.88 12.00
N ASP A 168 3.43 10.53 13.06
CA ASP A 168 3.92 11.49 14.05
C ASP A 168 5.26 12.07 13.56
N VAL A 169 5.22 13.28 13.02
CA VAL A 169 6.39 13.95 12.44
C VAL A 169 7.52 14.18 13.45
N LYS A 170 7.21 14.23 14.76
CA LYS A 170 8.21 14.34 15.82
C LYS A 170 9.04 13.07 15.99
N LYS A 171 8.53 11.95 15.52
CA LYS A 171 9.20 10.64 15.56
C LYS A 171 9.97 10.30 14.28
N ILE A 172 9.89 11.16 13.27
CA ILE A 172 10.70 11.00 12.07
C ILE A 172 12.14 11.31 12.46
N ASN A 173 12.93 10.26 12.63
CA ASN A 173 14.36 10.42 12.87
C ASN A 173 15.00 10.88 11.55
N ARG A 174 15.84 11.93 11.57
CA ARG A 174 16.65 12.34 10.39
C ARG A 174 17.53 11.21 9.85
N PHE A 175 17.76 10.17 10.66
CA PHE A 175 18.44 8.93 10.27
C PHE A 175 17.52 7.94 9.54
N SER A 176 16.18 8.03 9.64
CA SER A 176 15.29 7.19 8.82
C SER A 176 15.32 7.56 7.34
N LEU A 177 15.76 8.76 7.00
CA LEU A 177 16.12 9.15 5.63
C LEU A 177 17.41 8.46 5.13
N ASN A 178 18.22 7.90 6.02
CA ASN A 178 19.43 7.13 5.70
C ASN A 178 19.26 5.61 5.78
N ILE A 179 18.04 5.09 6.03
CA ILE A 179 17.77 3.64 6.07
C ILE A 179 17.61 3.07 4.64
N TYR A 180 18.24 3.66 3.68
CA TYR A 180 18.35 3.09 2.33
C TYR A 180 19.43 2.01 2.22
N ASN A 181 20.03 1.57 3.34
CA ASN A 181 20.82 0.35 3.42
C ASN A 181 19.95 -0.85 3.75
N ILE A 182 18.92 -1.09 2.95
CA ILE A 182 18.14 -2.31 3.04
C ILE A 182 18.94 -3.40 2.34
N LYS A 183 19.44 -4.35 3.12
CA LYS A 183 19.94 -5.60 2.57
C LYS A 183 18.80 -6.23 1.77
N LEU A 184 18.92 -6.21 0.46
CA LEU A 184 18.19 -7.12 -0.41
C LEU A 184 18.45 -8.52 0.15
N LEU A 185 17.39 -9.27 0.35
CA LEU A 185 17.48 -10.67 0.69
C LEU A 185 18.33 -11.34 -0.40
N SER A 186 19.59 -11.61 -0.08
CA SER A 186 20.52 -12.40 -0.90
C SER A 186 20.25 -13.88 -0.70
#